data_a48e924f775ef497b0a13995153f333d
#
_entry.id   a48e924f775ef497b0a13995153f333d
#
_cell.length_a   1.000
_cell.length_b   1.000
_cell.length_c   1.000
_cell.angle_alpha   90.00
_cell.angle_beta   90.00
_cell.angle_gamma   90.00
#
_symmetry.space_group_name_H-M   'P 1'
#
loop_
_entity.id
_entity.type
_entity.pdbx_description
1 polymer ?
#
loop_
_entity_poly.entity_id
_entity_poly.type
_entity_poly.pdbx_seq_one_letter_code
_entity_poly.pdbx_strand_id
1 'polypeptide(L)'
;MLCYVALVLVFAGYLNFASADKDIVTGNESYLVFEESVFFEIIWPESLTYTFKIRQARDFGSKFNKVYQQVDMVLTDPEEACQDLYNDVRGAVALMLRGGCSFLTKTKMAERAGALAAIIADNDESNDAVMIDMIDDSTDRVVRIPSFFLLGKDGLMIRRQLSIVNSDRAIINIPVNLTGRPLTSTKRPPWTVW
;
A
#
# COMPACT_ATOMS: atom_id res chain seq x y z
N MET A 1 -7.55 -70.00 -1.95
CA MET A 1 -6.92 -68.94 -1.14
C MET A 1 -6.85 -67.68 -2.02
N LEU A 2 -7.83 -66.79 -1.86
CA LEU A 2 -7.90 -65.52 -2.56
C LEU A 2 -7.22 -64.44 -1.71
N CYS A 3 -6.22 -63.79 -2.24
CA CYS A 3 -5.55 -62.64 -1.64
C CYS A 3 -6.17 -61.37 -2.20
N TYR A 4 -6.93 -60.64 -1.39
CA TYR A 4 -7.47 -59.31 -1.75
C TYR A 4 -6.38 -58.26 -1.56
N VAL A 5 -6.02 -57.58 -2.66
CA VAL A 5 -5.16 -56.41 -2.65
C VAL A 5 -6.11 -55.18 -2.54
N ALA A 6 -6.08 -54.50 -1.42
CA ALA A 6 -6.79 -53.25 -1.22
C ALA A 6 -6.00 -52.08 -1.83
N LEU A 7 -6.59 -51.45 -2.85
CA LEU A 7 -6.06 -50.25 -3.49
C LEU A 7 -6.43 -49.03 -2.64
N VAL A 8 -5.46 -48.43 -1.97
CA VAL A 8 -5.65 -47.15 -1.24
C VAL A 8 -5.45 -46.01 -2.22
N LEU A 9 -6.54 -45.35 -2.63
CA LEU A 9 -6.50 -44.11 -3.38
C LEU A 9 -6.21 -42.95 -2.43
N VAL A 10 -5.02 -42.40 -2.48
CA VAL A 10 -4.66 -41.16 -1.79
C VAL A 10 -5.17 -39.97 -2.63
N PHE A 11 -6.27 -39.38 -2.21
CA PHE A 11 -6.70 -38.07 -2.73
C PHE A 11 -5.81 -36.99 -2.13
N ALA A 12 -4.87 -36.49 -2.92
CA ALA A 12 -4.15 -35.27 -2.60
C ALA A 12 -5.11 -34.07 -2.81
N GLY A 13 -5.76 -33.65 -1.74
CA GLY A 13 -6.52 -32.40 -1.73
C GLY A 13 -5.55 -31.21 -1.76
N TYR A 14 -5.54 -30.46 -2.85
CA TYR A 14 -4.90 -29.14 -2.89
C TYR A 14 -5.70 -28.18 -1.99
N LEU A 15 -5.19 -27.93 -0.80
CA LEU A 15 -5.65 -26.84 0.05
C LEU A 15 -5.10 -25.53 -0.52
N ASN A 16 -5.96 -24.78 -1.17
CA ASN A 16 -5.72 -23.38 -1.46
C ASN A 16 -5.68 -22.63 -0.12
N PHE A 17 -4.49 -22.28 0.33
CA PHE A 17 -4.30 -21.31 1.39
C PHE A 17 -4.60 -19.92 0.82
N ALA A 18 -5.85 -19.48 0.95
CA ALA A 18 -6.15 -18.07 0.95
C ALA A 18 -5.55 -17.51 2.26
N SER A 19 -4.54 -16.64 2.14
CA SER A 19 -4.02 -15.87 3.26
C SER A 19 -5.12 -14.90 3.69
N ALA A 20 -5.92 -15.29 4.67
CA ALA A 20 -6.88 -14.41 5.30
C ALA A 20 -6.16 -13.66 6.41
N ASP A 21 -6.29 -12.33 6.43
CA ASP A 21 -5.93 -11.51 7.58
C ASP A 21 -6.69 -12.11 8.79
N LYS A 22 -5.94 -12.59 9.79
CA LYS A 22 -6.54 -13.21 10.97
C LYS A 22 -6.77 -12.15 12.05
N ASP A 23 -8.01 -11.89 12.36
CA ASP A 23 -8.37 -11.17 13.58
C ASP A 23 -8.15 -12.10 14.78
N ILE A 24 -7.26 -11.71 15.70
CA ILE A 24 -7.08 -12.43 16.96
C ILE A 24 -8.00 -11.78 18.00
N VAL A 25 -9.00 -12.54 18.43
CA VAL A 25 -9.91 -12.13 19.51
C VAL A 25 -9.35 -12.68 20.83
N THR A 26 -8.88 -11.79 21.69
CA THR A 26 -8.50 -12.12 23.07
C THR A 26 -9.35 -11.32 24.05
N GLY A 27 -10.28 -11.99 24.73
CA GLY A 27 -11.24 -11.35 25.64
C GLY A 27 -12.32 -10.54 24.89
N ASN A 28 -12.70 -9.38 25.41
CA ASN A 28 -13.76 -8.53 24.85
C ASN A 28 -13.28 -7.50 23.82
N GLU A 29 -12.01 -7.51 23.42
CA GLU A 29 -11.45 -6.57 22.44
C GLU A 29 -10.83 -7.31 21.27
N SER A 30 -11.13 -6.86 20.04
CA SER A 30 -10.48 -7.34 18.82
C SER A 30 -9.25 -6.48 18.54
N TYR A 31 -8.10 -7.12 18.26
CA TYR A 31 -6.86 -6.45 17.90
C TYR A 31 -6.53 -6.71 16.43
N LEU A 32 -5.99 -5.69 15.76
CA LEU A 32 -5.49 -5.83 14.39
C LEU A 32 -4.13 -6.56 14.38
N VAL A 33 -4.05 -7.64 13.62
CA VAL A 33 -2.79 -8.34 13.32
C VAL A 33 -2.65 -8.44 11.80
N PHE A 34 -1.66 -7.73 11.25
CA PHE A 34 -1.42 -7.69 9.81
C PHE A 34 0.01 -8.18 9.53
N GLU A 35 0.14 -9.37 8.95
CA GLU A 35 1.45 -10.00 8.74
C GLU A 35 2.28 -9.35 7.62
N GLU A 36 1.65 -8.72 6.61
CA GLU A 36 2.35 -8.11 5.46
C GLU A 36 1.84 -6.71 5.08
N SER A 37 0.97 -6.14 5.89
CA SER A 37 0.38 -4.83 5.60
C SER A 37 1.18 -3.70 6.22
N VAL A 38 1.39 -2.66 5.47
CA VAL A 38 1.98 -1.40 5.92
C VAL A 38 0.87 -0.36 6.00
N PHE A 39 0.96 0.53 6.98
CA PHE A 39 -0.02 1.59 7.18
C PHE A 39 0.66 2.94 7.23
N PHE A 40 -0.05 3.96 6.78
CA PHE A 40 0.27 5.35 7.05
C PHE A 40 -0.97 6.08 7.56
N GLU A 41 -0.77 7.16 8.30
CA GLU A 41 -1.85 8.02 8.75
C GLU A 41 -1.64 9.44 8.22
N ILE A 42 -2.72 10.06 7.76
CA ILE A 42 -2.72 11.47 7.39
C ILE A 42 -3.07 12.29 8.63
N ILE A 43 -2.25 13.30 8.93
CA ILE A 43 -2.47 14.26 10.03
C ILE A 43 -2.91 15.62 9.52
N TRP A 44 -2.66 15.96 8.27
CA TRP A 44 -3.17 17.13 7.59
C TRP A 44 -3.42 16.81 6.11
N PRO A 45 -4.52 17.26 5.51
CA PRO A 45 -5.60 18.11 6.07
C PRO A 45 -6.51 17.33 7.04
N GLU A 46 -7.21 18.06 7.91
CA GLU A 46 -8.06 17.49 8.98
C GLU A 46 -9.17 16.56 8.43
N SER A 47 -9.69 16.88 7.24
CA SER A 47 -10.71 16.07 6.55
C SER A 47 -10.23 14.67 6.13
N LEU A 48 -8.93 14.43 6.15
CA LEU A 48 -8.29 13.16 5.76
C LEU A 48 -7.58 12.47 6.92
N THR A 49 -7.81 12.87 8.17
CA THR A 49 -7.14 12.27 9.33
C THR A 49 -7.58 10.84 9.59
N TYR A 50 -7.20 9.93 8.69
CA TYR A 50 -7.46 8.49 8.71
C TYR A 50 -6.15 7.70 8.61
N THR A 51 -6.25 6.43 8.99
CA THR A 51 -5.20 5.42 8.76
C THR A 51 -5.51 4.67 7.47
N PHE A 52 -4.54 4.59 6.58
CA PHE A 52 -4.66 3.95 5.26
C PHE A 52 -3.79 2.70 5.21
N LYS A 53 -4.33 1.64 4.60
CA LYS A 53 -3.62 0.40 4.35
C LYS A 53 -2.95 0.46 2.98
N ILE A 54 -1.66 0.06 2.92
CA ILE A 54 -0.89 -0.03 1.69
C ILE A 54 -0.19 -1.39 1.63
N ARG A 55 0.05 -1.88 0.40
CA ARG A 55 0.78 -3.12 0.16
C ARG A 55 2.14 -2.82 -0.44
N GLN A 56 3.20 -3.37 0.15
CA GLN A 56 4.55 -3.23 -0.37
C GLN A 56 4.70 -3.97 -1.71
N ALA A 57 5.53 -3.44 -2.61
CA ALA A 57 5.93 -4.14 -3.82
C ALA A 57 6.61 -5.47 -3.49
N ARG A 58 6.31 -6.50 -4.30
CA ARG A 58 6.67 -7.88 -3.99
C ARG A 58 8.15 -8.17 -4.15
N ASP A 59 8.76 -7.70 -5.23
CA ASP A 59 10.09 -8.11 -5.67
C ASP A 59 11.01 -6.96 -6.08
N PHE A 60 10.61 -5.71 -5.83
CA PHE A 60 11.45 -4.53 -6.05
C PHE A 60 11.27 -3.49 -4.93
N GLY A 61 12.19 -2.52 -4.90
CA GLY A 61 12.23 -1.51 -3.85
C GLY A 61 12.83 -2.03 -2.54
N SER A 62 12.95 -1.16 -1.55
CA SER A 62 13.46 -1.51 -0.22
C SER A 62 12.36 -1.55 0.82
N LYS A 63 12.62 -2.19 1.97
CA LYS A 63 11.78 -2.04 3.16
C LYS A 63 12.09 -0.72 3.85
N PHE A 64 11.14 -0.20 4.63
CA PHE A 64 11.44 0.92 5.52
C PHE A 64 12.53 0.52 6.53
N ASN A 65 13.52 1.38 6.69
CA ASN A 65 14.58 1.25 7.69
C ASN A 65 14.40 2.20 8.88
N LYS A 66 13.43 3.11 8.79
CA LYS A 66 13.06 4.06 9.85
C LYS A 66 11.61 4.49 9.72
N VAL A 67 11.06 5.03 10.82
CA VAL A 67 9.75 5.65 10.87
C VAL A 67 9.89 7.13 10.52
N TYR A 68 9.05 7.62 9.64
CA TYR A 68 8.95 9.03 9.29
C TYR A 68 7.69 9.60 9.94
N GLN A 69 7.87 10.67 10.69
CA GLN A 69 6.77 11.40 11.33
C GLN A 69 6.71 12.80 10.74
N GLN A 70 5.47 13.26 10.49
CA GLN A 70 5.20 14.60 9.94
C GLN A 70 5.96 14.88 8.65
N VAL A 71 6.03 13.86 7.78
CA VAL A 71 6.65 13.99 6.45
C VAL A 71 5.60 14.38 5.42
N ASP A 72 6.00 15.18 4.43
CA ASP A 72 5.13 15.50 3.30
C ASP A 72 4.86 14.24 2.45
N MET A 73 3.60 14.05 2.05
CA MET A 73 3.20 13.19 0.94
C MET A 73 2.74 14.10 -0.19
N VAL A 74 3.43 14.08 -1.33
CA VAL A 74 3.26 15.04 -2.43
C VAL A 74 2.68 14.33 -3.65
N LEU A 75 1.62 14.90 -4.25
CA LEU A 75 1.11 14.46 -5.55
C LEU A 75 2.15 14.75 -6.63
N THR A 76 2.46 13.74 -7.45
CA THR A 76 3.44 13.93 -8.54
C THR A 76 2.85 14.70 -9.70
N ASP A 77 3.71 15.49 -10.36
CA ASP A 77 3.42 16.10 -11.66
C ASP A 77 4.54 15.69 -12.64
N PRO A 78 4.23 14.92 -13.69
CA PRO A 78 2.92 14.37 -14.07
C PRO A 78 2.42 13.30 -13.09
N GLU A 79 1.09 13.14 -13.00
CA GLU A 79 0.43 12.26 -12.04
C GLU A 79 0.87 10.79 -12.13
N GLU A 80 1.15 10.29 -13.34
CA GLU A 80 1.59 8.91 -13.56
C GLU A 80 3.09 8.71 -13.33
N ALA A 81 3.88 9.78 -13.20
CA ALA A 81 5.32 9.72 -12.96
C ALA A 81 6.08 8.77 -13.92
N CYS A 82 5.72 8.78 -15.22
CA CYS A 82 6.38 7.95 -16.23
C CYS A 82 7.61 8.62 -16.86
N GLN A 83 7.88 9.86 -16.47
CA GLN A 83 9.00 10.70 -16.89
C GLN A 83 9.51 11.50 -15.70
N ASP A 84 10.53 12.33 -15.90
CA ASP A 84 11.05 13.23 -14.85
C ASP A 84 9.92 14.12 -14.30
N LEU A 85 9.88 14.27 -12.97
CA LEU A 85 8.86 15.06 -12.29
C LEU A 85 9.13 16.56 -12.45
N TYR A 86 8.04 17.32 -12.58
CA TYR A 86 8.11 18.78 -12.71
C TYR A 86 8.06 19.48 -11.35
N ASN A 87 7.48 18.82 -10.35
CA ASN A 87 7.38 19.35 -8.98
C ASN A 87 8.41 18.71 -8.04
N ASP A 88 8.62 19.35 -6.88
CA ASP A 88 9.63 18.93 -5.90
C ASP A 88 9.05 17.89 -4.92
N VAL A 89 9.58 16.68 -4.96
CA VAL A 89 9.27 15.57 -4.05
C VAL A 89 10.46 15.18 -3.18
N ARG A 90 11.52 15.94 -3.14
CA ARG A 90 12.74 15.63 -2.36
C ARG A 90 12.43 15.58 -0.86
N GLY A 91 12.82 14.46 -0.25
CA GLY A 91 12.57 14.24 1.17
C GLY A 91 11.11 14.01 1.54
N ALA A 92 10.23 13.82 0.54
CA ALA A 92 8.81 13.53 0.71
C ALA A 92 8.48 12.10 0.27
N VAL A 93 7.26 11.65 0.56
CA VAL A 93 6.65 10.46 -0.04
C VAL A 93 5.92 10.89 -1.31
N ALA A 94 6.25 10.29 -2.45
CA ALA A 94 5.61 10.62 -3.73
C ALA A 94 4.33 9.81 -3.90
N LEU A 95 3.18 10.47 -4.08
CA LEU A 95 1.91 9.85 -4.42
C LEU A 95 1.61 10.03 -5.90
N MET A 96 1.47 8.92 -6.62
CA MET A 96 1.29 8.89 -8.07
C MET A 96 0.17 7.95 -8.48
N LEU A 97 -0.31 8.08 -9.72
CA LEU A 97 -1.32 7.18 -10.28
C LEU A 97 -0.71 6.00 -11.02
N ARG A 98 -1.39 4.86 -10.96
CA ARG A 98 -1.17 3.71 -11.85
C ARG A 98 -1.54 4.09 -13.29
N GLY A 99 -0.82 3.51 -14.26
CA GLY A 99 -1.05 3.72 -15.69
C GLY A 99 0.21 4.20 -16.41
N GLY A 100 0.20 4.19 -17.72
CA GLY A 100 1.25 4.71 -18.61
C GLY A 100 2.56 3.91 -18.65
N CYS A 101 3.08 3.45 -17.52
CA CYS A 101 4.35 2.72 -17.43
C CYS A 101 4.37 1.75 -16.24
N SER A 102 5.44 0.94 -16.13
CA SER A 102 5.58 -0.07 -15.06
C SER A 102 5.69 0.59 -13.68
N PHE A 103 5.31 -0.17 -12.63
CA PHE A 103 5.46 0.25 -11.23
C PHE A 103 6.91 0.57 -10.87
N LEU A 104 7.86 -0.23 -11.39
CA LEU A 104 9.28 0.00 -11.21
C LEU A 104 9.72 1.31 -11.87
N THR A 105 9.25 1.62 -13.09
CA THR A 105 9.56 2.89 -13.77
C THR A 105 9.10 4.08 -12.94
N LYS A 106 7.85 4.07 -12.45
CA LYS A 106 7.29 5.12 -11.59
C LYS A 106 8.12 5.32 -10.33
N THR A 107 8.44 4.22 -9.63
CA THR A 107 9.27 4.26 -8.43
C THR A 107 10.66 4.81 -8.72
N LYS A 108 11.23 4.47 -9.89
CA LYS A 108 12.53 4.98 -10.33
C LYS A 108 12.53 6.49 -10.58
N MET A 109 11.45 7.02 -11.15
CA MET A 109 11.32 8.47 -11.35
C MET A 109 11.22 9.19 -10.00
N ALA A 110 10.43 8.68 -9.06
CA ALA A 110 10.36 9.22 -7.70
C ALA A 110 11.72 9.17 -6.99
N GLU A 111 12.45 8.05 -7.08
CA GLU A 111 13.80 7.92 -6.53
C GLU A 111 14.77 8.97 -7.11
N ARG A 112 14.76 9.15 -8.44
CA ARG A 112 15.61 10.16 -9.12
C ARG A 112 15.28 11.56 -8.68
N ALA A 113 14.00 11.84 -8.42
CA ALA A 113 13.55 13.12 -7.89
C ALA A 113 13.83 13.30 -6.37
N GLY A 114 14.41 12.29 -5.71
CA GLY A 114 14.82 12.35 -4.30
C GLY A 114 13.71 12.03 -3.29
N ALA A 115 12.64 11.36 -3.71
CA ALA A 115 11.60 10.91 -2.80
C ALA A 115 12.11 9.85 -1.80
N LEU A 116 11.53 9.82 -0.60
CA LEU A 116 11.81 8.83 0.45
C LEU A 116 11.13 7.49 0.20
N ALA A 117 9.96 7.52 -0.41
CA ALA A 117 9.15 6.36 -0.79
C ALA A 117 8.19 6.73 -1.91
N ALA A 118 7.68 5.71 -2.60
CA ALA A 118 6.65 5.85 -3.62
C ALA A 118 5.35 5.17 -3.17
N ILE A 119 4.22 5.84 -3.30
CA ILE A 119 2.88 5.27 -3.16
C ILE A 119 2.19 5.39 -4.52
N ILE A 120 1.74 4.27 -5.06
CA ILE A 120 1.07 4.19 -6.36
C ILE A 120 -0.39 3.85 -6.12
N ALA A 121 -1.27 4.82 -6.30
CA ALA A 121 -2.71 4.63 -6.21
C ALA A 121 -3.23 3.97 -7.49
N ASP A 122 -4.18 3.04 -7.33
CA ASP A 122 -4.86 2.44 -8.47
C ASP A 122 -5.58 3.52 -9.29
N ASN A 123 -5.62 3.33 -10.60
CA ASN A 123 -6.38 4.18 -11.51
C ASN A 123 -7.85 3.77 -11.63
N ASP A 124 -8.24 2.63 -11.06
CA ASP A 124 -9.64 2.29 -10.84
C ASP A 124 -10.15 2.96 -9.56
N GLU A 125 -10.78 4.11 -9.71
CA GLU A 125 -11.30 4.93 -8.62
C GLU A 125 -12.42 4.24 -7.81
N SER A 126 -12.99 3.14 -8.32
CA SER A 126 -13.98 2.33 -7.61
C SER A 126 -13.36 1.22 -6.75
N ASN A 127 -12.08 0.91 -6.96
CA ASN A 127 -11.37 -0.13 -6.23
C ASN A 127 -11.20 0.27 -4.75
N ASP A 128 -11.97 -0.40 -3.88
CA ASP A 128 -11.97 -0.20 -2.42
C ASP A 128 -11.53 -1.44 -1.62
N ALA A 129 -11.15 -2.54 -2.31
CA ALA A 129 -10.84 -3.80 -1.65
C ALA A 129 -9.64 -4.57 -2.25
N VAL A 130 -9.40 -4.47 -3.56
CA VAL A 130 -8.43 -5.32 -4.26
C VAL A 130 -7.04 -4.71 -4.25
N MET A 131 -6.14 -5.27 -3.45
CA MET A 131 -4.71 -4.91 -3.45
C MET A 131 -3.98 -5.66 -4.55
N ILE A 132 -3.37 -4.93 -5.48
CA ILE A 132 -2.58 -5.51 -6.58
C ILE A 132 -1.15 -5.78 -6.11
N ASP A 133 -0.60 -6.92 -6.50
CA ASP A 133 0.83 -7.21 -6.33
C ASP A 133 1.63 -6.45 -7.39
N MET A 134 2.43 -5.50 -6.93
CA MET A 134 3.37 -4.80 -7.80
C MET A 134 4.61 -5.66 -7.98
N ILE A 135 4.87 -6.09 -9.21
CA ILE A 135 6.01 -6.93 -9.59
C ILE A 135 7.03 -6.13 -10.41
N ASP A 136 8.26 -6.62 -10.42
CA ASP A 136 9.33 -6.13 -11.28
C ASP A 136 8.96 -6.26 -12.76
N ASP A 137 9.44 -5.37 -13.59
CA ASP A 137 9.17 -5.35 -15.03
C ASP A 137 10.23 -6.12 -15.86
N SER A 138 11.02 -6.97 -15.19
CA SER A 138 12.06 -7.79 -15.78
C SER A 138 13.17 -7.00 -16.50
N THR A 139 13.41 -5.77 -16.05
CA THR A 139 14.55 -4.95 -16.49
C THR A 139 15.65 -5.00 -15.43
N ASP A 140 16.91 -4.75 -15.84
CA ASP A 140 18.06 -4.70 -14.90
C ASP A 140 18.08 -3.43 -14.02
N ARG A 141 16.98 -2.68 -13.94
CA ARG A 141 16.88 -1.45 -13.17
C ARG A 141 16.62 -1.74 -11.70
N VAL A 142 17.42 -1.15 -10.84
CA VAL A 142 17.28 -1.26 -9.39
C VAL A 142 16.71 0.02 -8.81
N VAL A 143 15.75 -0.09 -7.89
CA VAL A 143 15.24 0.99 -7.04
C VAL A 143 15.53 0.68 -5.59
N ARG A 144 15.88 1.72 -4.82
CA ARG A 144 16.32 1.60 -3.42
C ARG A 144 15.38 2.25 -2.43
N ILE A 145 14.33 2.92 -2.91
CA ILE A 145 13.27 3.45 -2.05
C ILE A 145 12.13 2.45 -1.90
N PRO A 146 11.40 2.45 -0.78
CA PRO A 146 10.19 1.65 -0.62
C PRO A 146 9.13 2.04 -1.63
N SER A 147 8.36 1.03 -2.13
CA SER A 147 7.26 1.24 -3.08
C SER A 147 6.02 0.50 -2.61
N PHE A 148 4.88 1.16 -2.67
CA PHE A 148 3.61 0.67 -2.15
C PHE A 148 2.46 0.90 -3.11
N PHE A 149 1.51 -0.04 -3.10
CA PHE A 149 0.23 0.08 -3.76
C PHE A 149 -0.81 0.62 -2.77
N LEU A 150 -1.66 1.54 -3.25
CA LEU A 150 -2.79 2.13 -2.54
C LEU A 150 -4.07 1.86 -3.33
N LEU A 151 -5.18 1.56 -2.63
CA LEU A 151 -6.49 1.39 -3.24
C LEU A 151 -6.91 2.65 -4.01
N GLY A 152 -7.58 2.46 -5.15
CA GLY A 152 -7.97 3.56 -6.03
C GLY A 152 -8.95 4.53 -5.37
N LYS A 153 -9.89 4.01 -4.59
CA LYS A 153 -10.84 4.85 -3.84
C LYS A 153 -10.15 5.70 -2.77
N ASP A 154 -9.12 5.17 -2.10
CA ASP A 154 -8.32 5.94 -1.15
C ASP A 154 -7.52 7.04 -1.88
N GLY A 155 -6.87 6.69 -2.99
CA GLY A 155 -6.15 7.64 -3.83
C GLY A 155 -7.03 8.77 -4.35
N LEU A 156 -8.24 8.44 -4.84
CA LEU A 156 -9.24 9.41 -5.30
C LEU A 156 -9.62 10.39 -4.18
N MET A 157 -9.96 9.86 -3.00
CA MET A 157 -10.42 10.68 -1.89
C MET A 157 -9.31 11.60 -1.37
N ILE A 158 -8.07 11.11 -1.31
CA ILE A 158 -6.91 11.94 -0.96
C ILE A 158 -6.75 13.09 -1.96
N ARG A 159 -6.71 12.79 -3.25
CA ARG A 159 -6.55 13.81 -4.32
C ARG A 159 -7.68 14.84 -4.30
N ARG A 160 -8.93 14.39 -4.17
CA ARG A 160 -10.11 15.30 -4.08
C ARG A 160 -10.01 16.24 -2.90
N GLN A 161 -9.67 15.75 -1.71
CA GLN A 161 -9.57 16.58 -0.51
C GLN A 161 -8.40 17.57 -0.59
N LEU A 162 -7.26 17.15 -1.15
CA LEU A 162 -6.14 18.05 -1.39
C LEU A 162 -6.51 19.16 -2.38
N SER A 163 -7.24 18.83 -3.45
CA SER A 163 -7.75 19.83 -4.40
C SER A 163 -8.70 20.83 -3.72
N ILE A 164 -9.58 20.38 -2.81
CA ILE A 164 -10.51 21.27 -2.07
C ILE A 164 -9.75 22.28 -1.20
N VAL A 165 -8.65 21.85 -0.56
CA VAL A 165 -7.83 22.74 0.26
C VAL A 165 -6.74 23.47 -0.54
N ASN A 166 -6.77 23.36 -1.87
CA ASN A 166 -5.81 23.95 -2.80
C ASN A 166 -4.34 23.63 -2.44
N SER A 167 -4.06 22.34 -2.17
CA SER A 167 -2.74 21.83 -1.84
C SER A 167 -2.36 20.64 -2.72
N ASP A 168 -1.07 20.50 -3.02
CA ASP A 168 -0.48 19.36 -3.71
C ASP A 168 0.06 18.30 -2.73
N ARG A 169 -0.05 18.54 -1.40
CA ARG A 169 0.56 17.70 -0.38
C ARG A 169 -0.32 17.49 0.86
N ALA A 170 -0.07 16.36 1.52
CA ALA A 170 -0.58 16.05 2.85
C ALA A 170 0.61 15.85 3.81
N ILE A 171 0.39 16.00 5.13
CA ILE A 171 1.37 15.62 6.15
C ILE A 171 0.98 14.26 6.70
N ILE A 172 1.94 13.32 6.72
CA ILE A 172 1.69 11.92 7.09
C ILE A 172 2.71 11.40 8.10
N ASN A 173 2.33 10.34 8.80
CA ASN A 173 3.24 9.45 9.52
C ASN A 173 3.31 8.11 8.77
N ILE A 174 4.51 7.58 8.53
CA ILE A 174 4.71 6.33 7.79
C ILE A 174 6.05 5.67 8.18
N PRO A 175 6.13 4.32 8.35
CA PRO A 175 5.00 3.42 8.57
C PRO A 175 4.38 3.60 9.96
N VAL A 176 3.10 3.25 10.10
CA VAL A 176 2.40 3.20 11.39
C VAL A 176 2.23 1.74 11.80
N ASN A 177 2.62 1.42 13.03
CA ASN A 177 2.43 0.07 13.58
C ASN A 177 1.09 -0.02 14.30
N LEU A 178 0.19 -0.85 13.78
CA LEU A 178 -1.12 -1.12 14.35
C LEU A 178 -1.19 -2.43 15.15
N THR A 179 -0.10 -3.22 15.19
CA THR A 179 -0.09 -4.50 15.90
C THR A 179 -0.41 -4.31 17.37
N GLY A 180 -1.43 -5.03 17.86
CA GLY A 180 -1.88 -4.96 19.25
C GLY A 180 -2.69 -3.71 19.60
N ARG A 181 -3.04 -2.85 18.63
CA ARG A 181 -3.96 -1.74 18.87
C ARG A 181 -5.42 -2.24 18.76
N PRO A 182 -6.33 -1.79 19.65
CA PRO A 182 -7.76 -2.08 19.49
C PRO A 182 -8.31 -1.49 18.19
N LEU A 183 -9.20 -2.21 17.51
CA LEU A 183 -9.88 -1.73 16.30
C LEU A 183 -10.56 -0.36 16.50
N THR A 184 -11.10 -0.14 17.69
CA THR A 184 -11.77 1.10 18.07
C THR A 184 -10.85 2.32 18.15
N SER A 185 -9.53 2.11 18.30
CA SER A 185 -8.54 3.19 18.34
C SER A 185 -8.02 3.60 16.97
N THR A 186 -8.35 2.85 15.91
CA THR A 186 -7.89 3.11 14.54
C THR A 186 -8.97 3.82 13.75
N LYS A 187 -8.69 5.05 13.34
CA LYS A 187 -9.61 5.85 12.54
C LYS A 187 -9.48 5.47 11.06
N ARG A 188 -10.29 4.51 10.61
CA ARG A 188 -10.31 4.02 9.23
C ARG A 188 -11.12 4.93 8.32
N PRO A 189 -10.78 5.04 7.01
CA PRO A 189 -11.64 5.72 6.05
C PRO A 189 -13.04 5.10 6.01
N PRO A 190 -14.11 5.89 6.00
CA PRO A 190 -15.48 5.36 6.04
C PRO A 190 -15.93 4.71 4.71
N TRP A 191 -15.12 4.80 3.68
CA TRP A 191 -15.40 4.28 2.33
C TRP A 191 -14.63 3.00 2.00
N THR A 192 -13.71 2.53 2.83
CA THR A 192 -12.95 1.29 2.62
C THR A 192 -13.32 0.21 3.62
N VAL A 193 -13.19 -1.05 3.18
CA VAL A 193 -13.53 -2.25 3.96
C VAL A 193 -12.25 -3.03 4.22
N TRP A 194 -11.55 -2.72 5.30
CA TRP A 194 -10.41 -3.50 5.78
C TRP A 194 -10.34 -3.52 7.32
#